data_d3794356ce6cbe53ddded4569f8d7937
#
_entry.id   d3794356ce6cbe53ddded4569f8d7937
#
_cell.length_a   1.000
_cell.length_b   1.000
_cell.length_c   1.000
_cell.angle_alpha   90.00
_cell.angle_beta   90.00
_cell.angle_gamma   90.00
#
_symmetry.space_group_name_H-M   'P 1'
#
loop_
_entity.id
_entity.type
_entity.pdbx_description
1 polymer ?
#
loop_
_entity_poly.entity_id
_entity_poly.type
_entity_poly.pdbx_seq_one_letter_code
_entity_poly.pdbx_strand_id
1 'polypeptide(L)'
;AESSVDYTDYRNRTAGRSYARRVWQDAVAQRRLLVLGSSNLVRDLDAAAPALGEPAPARVFANRGLAGIDGTIATAIGVSLSGYYPAGVDENSRPIIGGAALPVTLLCGDLTFQHDVSSLNLPNTELLPELRVEVFDDAGGGIFTTLEHGDMARQEQFTAAVDRFFTVAAAPNTDLA
;
A
#
# COMPACT_ATOMS: atom_id res chain seq x y z
N ALA A 1 29.10 8.45 4.16
CA ALA A 1 28.29 9.60 4.59
C ALA A 1 27.12 9.01 5.35
N GLU A 2 27.12 9.17 6.67
CA GLU A 2 25.98 8.82 7.52
C GLU A 2 24.85 9.81 7.18
N SER A 3 23.78 9.34 6.56
CA SER A 3 22.54 10.11 6.45
C SER A 3 21.88 10.05 7.82
N SER A 4 22.01 11.09 8.61
CA SER A 4 21.19 11.24 9.82
C SER A 4 19.73 11.37 9.40
N VAL A 5 18.88 10.45 9.85
CA VAL A 5 17.44 10.52 9.63
C VAL A 5 16.90 11.77 10.33
N ASP A 6 16.27 12.68 9.57
CA ASP A 6 15.62 13.86 10.15
C ASP A 6 14.25 13.49 10.71
N TYR A 7 14.18 13.16 11.99
CA TYR A 7 12.96 12.80 12.69
C TYR A 7 11.90 13.93 12.76
N THR A 8 12.26 15.14 12.40
CA THR A 8 11.34 16.29 12.43
C THR A 8 10.42 16.29 11.23
N ASP A 9 10.92 15.89 10.06
CA ASP A 9 10.16 15.86 8.81
C ASP A 9 9.09 14.75 8.82
N TYR A 10 9.37 13.63 9.43
CA TYR A 10 8.38 12.54 9.58
C TYR A 10 7.13 12.91 10.38
N ARG A 11 7.23 13.86 11.30
CA ARG A 11 6.06 14.37 12.04
C ARG A 11 5.16 15.27 11.21
N ASN A 12 5.72 15.97 10.25
CA ASN A 12 4.94 16.89 9.42
C ASN A 12 4.12 16.15 8.34
N ARG A 13 4.53 15.01 7.89
CA ARG A 13 3.86 14.14 6.91
C ARG A 13 3.04 14.83 5.81
N THR A 14 3.40 16.08 5.48
CA THR A 14 2.69 16.88 4.46
C THR A 14 2.78 16.20 3.09
N ALA A 15 3.93 15.67 2.73
CA ALA A 15 4.14 14.97 1.47
C ALA A 15 3.28 13.69 1.38
N GLY A 16 3.26 12.86 2.44
CA GLY A 16 2.44 11.64 2.50
C GLY A 16 0.96 11.94 2.39
N ARG A 17 0.46 12.96 3.09
CA ARG A 17 -0.95 13.40 3.02
C ARG A 17 -1.31 13.91 1.63
N SER A 18 -0.45 14.73 1.02
CA SER A 18 -0.67 15.27 -0.32
C SER A 18 -0.68 14.15 -1.36
N TYR A 19 0.22 13.19 -1.23
CA TYR A 19 0.28 12.01 -2.08
C TYR A 19 -0.98 11.15 -1.93
N ALA A 20 -1.37 10.81 -0.72
CA ALA A 20 -2.55 10.00 -0.43
C ALA A 20 -3.83 10.67 -0.96
N ARG A 21 -3.96 12.00 -0.79
CA ARG A 21 -5.08 12.77 -1.34
C ARG A 21 -5.12 12.70 -2.87
N ARG A 22 -3.99 12.84 -3.54
CA ARG A 22 -3.92 12.71 -5.00
C ARG A 22 -4.38 11.32 -5.46
N VAL A 23 -3.88 10.26 -4.82
CA VAL A 23 -4.27 8.88 -5.16
C VAL A 23 -5.77 8.66 -4.96
N TRP A 24 -6.34 9.24 -3.89
CA TRP A 24 -7.80 9.22 -3.67
C TRP A 24 -8.55 9.87 -4.81
N GLN A 25 -8.16 11.08 -5.20
CA GLN A 25 -8.80 11.84 -6.29
C GLN A 25 -8.71 11.08 -7.62
N ASP A 26 -7.55 10.49 -7.92
CA ASP A 26 -7.34 9.67 -9.11
C ASP A 26 -8.22 8.42 -9.11
N ALA A 27 -8.35 7.74 -7.96
CA ALA A 27 -9.22 6.58 -7.83
C ALA A 27 -10.69 6.93 -8.07
N VAL A 28 -11.14 8.07 -7.56
CA VAL A 28 -12.49 8.60 -7.83
C VAL A 28 -12.69 8.90 -9.32
N ALA A 29 -11.77 9.68 -9.91
CA ALA A 29 -11.88 10.11 -11.30
C ALA A 29 -11.88 8.93 -12.29
N GLN A 30 -11.11 7.90 -12.00
CA GLN A 30 -10.97 6.70 -12.83
C GLN A 30 -11.93 5.56 -12.40
N ARG A 31 -12.80 5.78 -11.43
CA ARG A 31 -13.76 4.79 -10.90
C ARG A 31 -13.09 3.50 -10.43
N ARG A 32 -11.93 3.62 -9.81
CA ARG A 32 -11.16 2.48 -9.30
C ARG A 32 -11.52 2.19 -7.85
N LEU A 33 -11.49 0.94 -7.47
CA LEU A 33 -11.51 0.52 -6.06
C LEU A 33 -10.16 0.87 -5.43
N LEU A 34 -10.16 1.18 -4.13
CA LEU A 34 -8.94 1.54 -3.42
C LEU A 34 -8.61 0.49 -2.36
N VAL A 35 -7.38 -0.02 -2.39
CA VAL A 35 -6.82 -0.88 -1.34
C VAL A 35 -5.72 -0.11 -0.63
N LEU A 36 -5.73 -0.11 0.69
CA LEU A 36 -4.78 0.64 1.52
C LEU A 36 -3.83 -0.31 2.24
N GLY A 37 -2.55 -0.09 2.05
CA GLY A 37 -1.51 -0.68 2.87
C GLY A 37 -1.54 -0.12 4.30
N SER A 38 -1.14 -0.95 5.25
CA SER A 38 -0.97 -0.55 6.65
C SER A 38 0.12 0.52 6.80
N SER A 39 0.39 0.94 8.04
CA SER A 39 1.41 1.93 8.39
C SER A 39 0.94 3.39 8.26
N ASN A 40 1.83 4.29 7.82
CA ASN A 40 1.56 5.73 7.81
C ASN A 40 0.49 6.13 6.79
N LEU A 41 0.48 5.54 5.60
CA LEU A 41 -0.37 6.01 4.50
C LEU A 41 -1.87 5.90 4.77
N VAL A 42 -2.32 4.89 5.51
CA VAL A 42 -3.73 4.83 5.92
C VAL A 42 -4.09 5.99 6.85
N ARG A 43 -3.15 6.43 7.70
CA ARG A 43 -3.33 7.59 8.59
C ARG A 43 -3.24 8.91 7.84
N ASP A 44 -2.33 8.99 6.87
CA ASP A 44 -2.20 10.15 5.99
C ASP A 44 -3.47 10.36 5.16
N LEU A 45 -4.06 9.27 4.67
CA LEU A 45 -5.31 9.32 3.94
C LEU A 45 -6.48 9.72 4.85
N ASP A 46 -6.58 9.14 6.04
CA ASP A 46 -7.61 9.51 7.02
C ASP A 46 -7.54 11.00 7.37
N ALA A 47 -6.33 11.54 7.56
CA ALA A 47 -6.11 12.96 7.83
C ALA A 47 -6.35 13.87 6.61
N ALA A 48 -6.26 13.35 5.39
CA ALA A 48 -6.38 14.09 4.13
C ALA A 48 -7.69 13.80 3.39
N ALA A 49 -8.45 12.81 3.85
CA ALA A 49 -9.71 12.41 3.21
C ALA A 49 -10.69 13.59 3.17
N PRO A 50 -11.43 13.72 2.08
CA PRO A 50 -12.43 14.77 1.97
C PRO A 50 -13.54 14.60 3.01
N ALA A 51 -14.20 15.69 3.35
CA ALA A 51 -15.33 15.70 4.26
C ALA A 51 -16.50 14.85 3.72
N LEU A 52 -17.38 14.43 4.61
CA LEU A 52 -18.61 13.71 4.23
C LEU A 52 -19.39 14.50 3.16
N GLY A 53 -19.74 13.79 2.08
CA GLY A 53 -20.47 14.39 0.95
C GLY A 53 -19.61 14.72 -0.27
N GLU A 54 -18.28 14.68 -0.15
CA GLU A 54 -17.41 14.77 -1.32
C GLU A 54 -17.29 13.42 -2.05
N PRO A 55 -16.94 13.42 -3.34
CA PRO A 55 -16.78 12.18 -4.10
C PRO A 55 -15.75 11.24 -3.46
N ALA A 56 -16.11 9.97 -3.38
CA ALA A 56 -15.26 8.91 -2.83
C ALA A 56 -15.17 7.72 -3.80
N PRO A 57 -14.10 6.90 -3.74
CA PRO A 57 -14.05 5.61 -4.42
C PRO A 57 -15.26 4.75 -4.03
N ALA A 58 -15.72 3.90 -4.95
CA ALA A 58 -16.91 3.06 -4.73
C ALA A 58 -16.74 2.13 -3.50
N ARG A 59 -15.52 1.66 -3.27
CA ARG A 59 -15.14 0.90 -2.07
C ARG A 59 -13.67 1.14 -1.73
N VAL A 60 -13.40 1.14 -0.43
CA VAL A 60 -12.05 1.19 0.13
C VAL A 60 -11.84 -0.05 1.00
N PHE A 61 -10.74 -0.75 0.77
CA PHE A 61 -10.36 -1.94 1.51
C PHE A 61 -9.04 -1.70 2.24
N ALA A 62 -8.87 -2.34 3.38
CA ALA A 62 -7.61 -2.38 4.10
C ALA A 62 -7.51 -3.68 4.89
N ASN A 63 -6.32 -4.28 4.92
CA ASN A 63 -6.06 -5.41 5.79
C ASN A 63 -6.13 -4.95 7.24
N ARG A 64 -6.95 -5.63 8.05
CA ARG A 64 -7.17 -5.31 9.47
C ARG A 64 -7.05 -6.60 10.29
N GLY A 65 -6.87 -6.42 11.59
CA GLY A 65 -6.62 -7.51 12.52
C GLY A 65 -5.19 -7.39 13.06
N LEU A 66 -4.33 -8.36 12.78
CA LEU A 66 -2.91 -8.21 13.10
C LEU A 66 -2.29 -7.13 12.21
N ALA A 67 -1.52 -6.24 12.83
CA ALA A 67 -0.82 -5.19 12.11
C ALA A 67 0.37 -5.82 11.35
N GLY A 68 0.19 -6.05 10.06
CA GLY A 68 1.21 -6.59 9.16
C GLY A 68 1.23 -5.82 7.86
N ILE A 69 2.32 -5.94 7.13
CA ILE A 69 2.51 -5.36 5.79
C ILE A 69 2.58 -6.45 4.70
N ASP A 70 2.62 -7.71 5.11
CA ASP A 70 2.60 -8.89 4.27
C ASP A 70 1.23 -9.08 3.60
N GLY A 71 1.20 -9.72 2.43
CA GLY A 71 -0.01 -10.06 1.71
C GLY A 71 -0.86 -8.88 1.22
N THR A 72 -0.34 -7.67 1.22
CA THR A 72 -1.09 -6.47 0.84
C THR A 72 -1.31 -6.40 -0.67
N ILE A 73 -0.29 -6.73 -1.47
CA ILE A 73 -0.38 -6.81 -2.93
C ILE A 73 -1.29 -8.00 -3.32
N ALA A 74 -1.10 -9.16 -2.68
CA ALA A 74 -1.96 -10.33 -2.90
C ALA A 74 -3.43 -10.01 -2.63
N THR A 75 -3.72 -9.25 -1.56
CA THR A 75 -5.09 -8.79 -1.26
C THR A 75 -5.64 -7.91 -2.39
N ALA A 76 -4.87 -6.96 -2.90
CA ALA A 76 -5.30 -6.08 -3.99
C ALA A 76 -5.55 -6.87 -5.28
N ILE A 77 -4.72 -7.88 -5.58
CA ILE A 77 -4.94 -8.82 -6.67
C ILE A 77 -6.26 -9.55 -6.48
N GLY A 78 -6.51 -10.12 -5.29
CA GLY A 78 -7.75 -10.83 -4.98
C GLY A 78 -8.99 -9.95 -5.12
N VAL A 79 -8.92 -8.68 -4.68
CA VAL A 79 -10.00 -7.71 -4.88
C VAL A 79 -10.25 -7.46 -6.37
N SER A 80 -9.20 -7.32 -7.18
CA SER A 80 -9.35 -7.13 -8.62
C SER A 80 -9.97 -8.37 -9.28
N LEU A 81 -9.48 -9.55 -8.94
CA LEU A 81 -9.97 -10.80 -9.52
C LEU A 81 -11.39 -11.16 -9.07
N SER A 82 -11.90 -10.57 -7.99
CA SER A 82 -13.27 -10.81 -7.50
C SER A 82 -14.37 -10.38 -8.48
N GLY A 83 -14.03 -9.66 -9.54
CA GLY A 83 -14.94 -9.35 -10.64
C GLY A 83 -15.22 -10.53 -11.58
N TYR A 84 -14.39 -11.56 -11.53
CA TYR A 84 -14.65 -12.82 -12.27
C TYR A 84 -15.56 -13.74 -11.47
N TYR A 85 -16.36 -14.52 -12.19
CA TYR A 85 -17.27 -15.50 -11.58
C TYR A 85 -17.44 -16.74 -12.45
N PRO A 86 -17.75 -17.91 -11.87
CA PRO A 86 -18.09 -19.10 -12.65
C PRO A 86 -19.40 -18.87 -13.43
N ALA A 87 -19.34 -18.96 -14.76
CA ALA A 87 -20.49 -18.77 -15.64
C ALA A 87 -21.06 -20.09 -16.17
N GLY A 88 -20.50 -21.23 -15.76
CA GLY A 88 -20.92 -22.56 -16.18
C GLY A 88 -19.75 -23.40 -16.69
N VAL A 89 -20.06 -24.36 -17.55
CA VAL A 89 -19.08 -25.20 -18.24
C VAL A 89 -19.40 -25.26 -19.73
N ASP A 90 -18.38 -25.42 -20.56
CA ASP A 90 -18.53 -25.63 -21.99
C ASP A 90 -18.95 -27.10 -22.31
N GLU A 91 -19.08 -27.41 -23.59
CA GLU A 91 -19.41 -28.76 -24.09
C GLU A 91 -18.38 -29.82 -23.70
N ASN A 92 -17.16 -29.44 -23.34
CA ASN A 92 -16.09 -30.34 -22.90
C ASN A 92 -15.92 -30.36 -21.37
N SER A 93 -16.90 -29.83 -20.61
CA SER A 93 -16.88 -29.71 -19.15
C SER A 93 -15.78 -28.81 -18.60
N ARG A 94 -15.27 -27.87 -19.41
CA ARG A 94 -14.30 -26.88 -18.96
C ARG A 94 -15.02 -25.68 -18.33
N PRO A 95 -14.51 -25.11 -17.24
CA PRO A 95 -15.10 -23.91 -16.61
C PRO A 95 -15.16 -22.75 -17.58
N ILE A 96 -16.33 -22.14 -17.69
CA ILE A 96 -16.52 -20.82 -18.33
C ILE A 96 -16.42 -19.79 -17.23
N ILE A 97 -15.52 -18.81 -17.43
CA ILE A 97 -15.35 -17.69 -16.51
C ILE A 97 -16.01 -16.46 -17.12
N GLY A 98 -16.97 -15.91 -16.40
CA GLY A 98 -17.63 -14.66 -16.75
C GLY A 98 -17.05 -13.46 -15.98
N GLY A 99 -17.48 -12.25 -16.36
CA GLY A 99 -17.03 -11.04 -15.73
C GLY A 99 -15.71 -10.50 -16.28
N ALA A 100 -15.11 -9.62 -15.52
CA ALA A 100 -13.80 -9.02 -15.81
C ALA A 100 -13.12 -8.60 -14.51
N ALA A 101 -11.80 -8.40 -14.57
CA ALA A 101 -11.06 -7.83 -13.45
C ALA A 101 -11.65 -6.46 -13.06
N LEU A 102 -11.79 -6.23 -11.76
CA LEU A 102 -12.17 -4.91 -11.24
C LEU A 102 -10.95 -3.99 -11.24
N PRO A 103 -11.10 -2.72 -11.66
CA PRO A 103 -10.03 -1.75 -11.62
C PRO A 103 -9.70 -1.40 -10.18
N VAL A 104 -8.51 -1.75 -9.72
CA VAL A 104 -8.02 -1.55 -8.36
C VAL A 104 -6.78 -0.68 -8.36
N THR A 105 -6.73 0.30 -7.44
CA THR A 105 -5.51 1.00 -7.05
C THR A 105 -5.10 0.54 -5.65
N LEU A 106 -3.88 0.07 -5.50
CA LEU A 106 -3.25 -0.18 -4.20
C LEU A 106 -2.40 1.03 -3.85
N LEU A 107 -2.61 1.61 -2.67
CA LEU A 107 -1.74 2.62 -2.06
C LEU A 107 -0.97 1.99 -0.90
N CYS A 108 0.36 1.93 -1.00
CA CYS A 108 1.20 1.34 0.03
C CYS A 108 2.54 2.07 0.18
N GLY A 109 3.25 1.81 1.28
CA GLY A 109 4.62 2.26 1.48
C GLY A 109 5.63 1.32 0.81
N ASP A 110 6.87 1.78 0.73
CA ASP A 110 8.02 1.07 0.16
C ASP A 110 8.27 -0.29 0.81
N LEU A 111 8.33 -0.37 2.13
CA LEU A 111 8.53 -1.64 2.84
C LEU A 111 7.37 -2.62 2.61
N THR A 112 6.13 -2.12 2.57
CA THR A 112 4.96 -2.95 2.25
C THR A 112 5.07 -3.51 0.84
N PHE A 113 5.50 -2.69 -0.12
CA PHE A 113 5.72 -3.12 -1.48
C PHE A 113 6.83 -4.17 -1.58
N GLN A 114 8.00 -3.90 -1.00
CA GLN A 114 9.14 -4.82 -1.02
C GLN A 114 8.81 -6.16 -0.35
N HIS A 115 8.02 -6.14 0.72
CA HIS A 115 7.67 -7.34 1.47
C HIS A 115 6.77 -8.30 0.68
N ASP A 116 5.97 -7.80 -0.23
CA ASP A 116 4.96 -8.58 -0.95
C ASP A 116 5.09 -8.51 -2.49
N VAL A 117 6.19 -7.95 -2.99
CA VAL A 117 6.42 -7.75 -4.44
C VAL A 117 6.36 -9.06 -5.23
N SER A 118 6.73 -10.18 -4.62
CA SER A 118 6.65 -11.50 -5.24
C SER A 118 5.22 -11.92 -5.65
N SER A 119 4.20 -11.34 -5.03
CA SER A 119 2.80 -11.54 -5.40
C SER A 119 2.46 -11.02 -6.81
N LEU A 120 3.29 -10.15 -7.38
CA LEU A 120 3.14 -9.68 -8.76
C LEU A 120 3.61 -10.71 -9.80
N ASN A 121 4.31 -11.76 -9.38
CA ASN A 121 4.78 -12.83 -10.28
C ASN A 121 3.65 -13.80 -10.61
N LEU A 122 2.67 -13.34 -11.38
CA LEU A 122 1.53 -14.14 -11.81
C LEU A 122 1.88 -14.93 -13.07
N PRO A 123 1.55 -16.22 -13.13
CA PRO A 123 1.68 -17.00 -14.36
C PRO A 123 0.78 -16.43 -15.46
N ASN A 124 1.26 -16.38 -16.69
CA ASN A 124 0.49 -15.90 -17.83
C ASN A 124 -0.67 -16.83 -18.26
N THR A 125 -0.81 -17.97 -17.59
CA THR A 125 -1.93 -18.90 -17.73
C THR A 125 -3.10 -18.57 -16.81
N GLU A 126 -2.92 -17.66 -15.87
CA GLU A 126 -3.93 -17.26 -14.88
C GLU A 126 -4.71 -16.01 -15.34
N LEU A 127 -5.83 -15.77 -14.68
CA LEU A 127 -6.57 -14.53 -14.83
C LEU A 127 -5.71 -13.36 -14.33
N LEU A 128 -5.61 -12.30 -15.11
CA LEU A 128 -4.81 -11.14 -14.76
C LEU A 128 -5.66 -10.09 -14.04
N PRO A 129 -5.15 -9.49 -12.97
CA PRO A 129 -5.80 -8.37 -12.30
C PRO A 129 -5.68 -7.08 -13.13
N GLU A 130 -6.62 -6.16 -12.95
CA GLU A 130 -6.49 -4.78 -13.38
C GLU A 130 -6.01 -3.94 -12.19
N LEU A 131 -4.72 -4.04 -11.88
CA LEU A 131 -4.09 -3.48 -10.70
C LEU A 131 -3.13 -2.34 -11.06
N ARG A 132 -3.26 -1.23 -10.33
CA ARG A 132 -2.28 -0.14 -10.26
C ARG A 132 -1.72 -0.08 -8.85
N VAL A 133 -0.40 -0.10 -8.72
CA VAL A 133 0.27 0.03 -7.43
C VAL A 133 0.91 1.41 -7.32
N GLU A 134 0.49 2.17 -6.32
CA GLU A 134 1.02 3.47 -5.95
C GLU A 134 1.87 3.31 -4.69
N VAL A 135 3.16 3.45 -4.83
CA VAL A 135 4.13 3.32 -3.74
C VAL A 135 4.59 4.69 -3.29
N PHE A 136 4.43 4.99 -2.02
CA PHE A 136 5.05 6.14 -1.39
C PHE A 136 6.33 5.68 -0.68
N ASP A 137 7.45 6.11 -1.22
CA ASP A 137 8.77 5.80 -0.68
C ASP A 137 9.19 6.92 0.28
N ASP A 138 9.17 6.62 1.58
CA ASP A 138 9.69 7.48 2.65
C ASP A 138 10.99 6.91 3.27
N ALA A 139 11.68 6.08 2.51
CA ALA A 139 12.98 5.47 2.81
C ALA A 139 12.97 4.50 4.00
N GLY A 140 11.83 3.83 4.28
CA GLY A 140 11.80 2.72 5.22
C GLY A 140 10.79 2.81 6.34
N GLY A 141 11.20 2.46 7.57
CA GLY A 141 10.33 2.31 8.73
C GLY A 141 9.81 3.61 9.35
N GLY A 142 9.41 4.60 8.55
CA GLY A 142 9.01 5.95 8.98
C GLY A 142 7.92 6.01 10.05
N ILE A 143 7.05 5.00 10.16
CA ILE A 143 6.02 4.97 11.20
C ILE A 143 6.62 4.98 12.61
N PHE A 144 7.74 4.31 12.83
CA PHE A 144 8.35 4.19 14.15
C PHE A 144 8.91 5.51 14.66
N THR A 145 9.18 6.48 13.78
CA THR A 145 9.59 7.84 14.18
C THR A 145 8.45 8.63 14.82
N THR A 146 7.20 8.28 14.52
CA THR A 146 6.00 8.94 15.03
C THR A 146 5.42 8.29 16.29
N LEU A 147 5.95 7.15 16.69
CA LEU A 147 5.57 6.39 17.87
C LEU A 147 6.56 6.63 19.02
N GLU A 148 6.37 5.95 20.13
CA GLU A 148 7.25 5.99 21.32
C GLU A 148 8.73 5.76 20.98
N HIS A 149 8.99 4.92 19.98
CA HIS A 149 10.34 4.64 19.46
C HIS A 149 11.05 5.89 18.94
N GLY A 150 10.30 6.81 18.29
CA GLY A 150 10.85 8.08 17.85
C GLY A 150 11.23 9.00 19.01
N ASP A 151 10.51 8.94 20.12
CA ASP A 151 10.89 9.68 21.33
C ASP A 151 12.14 9.07 22.00
N MET A 152 12.28 7.75 21.97
CA MET A 152 13.49 7.07 22.41
C MET A 152 14.69 7.41 21.53
N ALA A 153 14.51 7.48 20.22
CA ALA A 153 15.59 7.79 19.27
C ALA A 153 16.24 9.17 19.50
N ARG A 154 15.53 10.11 20.15
CA ARG A 154 16.08 11.41 20.52
C ARG A 154 17.08 11.37 21.68
N GLN A 155 17.14 10.26 22.39
CA GLN A 155 18.11 10.03 23.43
C GLN A 155 19.32 9.34 22.81
N GLU A 156 20.49 9.98 22.80
CA GLU A 156 21.70 9.52 22.10
C GLU A 156 22.03 8.04 22.34
N GLN A 157 21.81 7.57 23.55
CA GLN A 157 22.09 6.18 23.94
C GLN A 157 21.20 5.14 23.23
N PHE A 158 20.03 5.53 22.70
CA PHE A 158 19.07 4.63 22.05
C PHE A 158 18.99 4.83 20.52
N THR A 159 19.51 5.94 19.99
CA THR A 159 19.42 6.28 18.56
C THR A 159 19.84 5.13 17.67
N ALA A 160 21.03 4.59 17.86
CA ALA A 160 21.57 3.51 17.03
C ALA A 160 20.71 2.21 17.10
N ALA A 161 20.11 1.94 18.25
CA ALA A 161 19.25 0.77 18.41
C ALA A 161 17.90 0.98 17.70
N VAL A 162 17.32 2.17 17.81
CA VAL A 162 16.05 2.49 17.13
C VAL A 162 16.26 2.47 15.61
N ASP A 163 17.34 3.08 15.11
CA ASP A 163 17.65 3.10 13.67
C ASP A 163 17.85 1.69 13.13
N ARG A 164 18.50 0.83 13.88
CA ARG A 164 18.77 -0.54 13.44
C ARG A 164 17.55 -1.46 13.45
N PHE A 165 16.69 -1.34 14.45
CA PHE A 165 15.65 -2.33 14.72
C PHE A 165 14.23 -1.88 14.36
N PHE A 166 14.00 -0.58 14.27
CA PHE A 166 12.66 -0.02 14.06
C PHE A 166 12.58 0.86 12.80
N THR A 167 13.54 1.77 12.58
CA THR A 167 13.53 2.65 11.42
C THR A 167 14.44 2.13 10.30
N VAL A 168 14.42 0.81 10.10
CA VAL A 168 15.24 0.17 9.07
C VAL A 168 14.98 0.83 7.72
N ALA A 169 16.05 1.29 7.08
CA ALA A 169 15.96 1.84 5.74
C ALA A 169 15.46 0.78 4.75
N ALA A 170 14.59 1.19 3.85
CA ALA A 170 14.24 0.37 2.71
C ALA A 170 15.50 0.05 1.89
N ALA A 171 15.53 -1.13 1.30
CA ALA A 171 16.58 -1.42 0.30
C ALA A 171 16.47 -0.36 -0.81
N PRO A 172 17.61 0.18 -1.29
CA PRO A 172 17.56 1.12 -2.40
C PRO A 172 16.76 0.49 -3.54
N ASN A 173 15.77 1.23 -4.04
CA ASN A 173 14.94 0.77 -5.13
C ASN A 173 15.85 0.44 -6.31
N THR A 174 16.18 -0.83 -6.44
CA THR A 174 16.73 -1.37 -7.67
C THR A 174 15.64 -1.14 -8.72
N ASP A 175 16.01 -0.52 -9.82
CA ASP A 175 15.18 -0.36 -11.00
C ASP A 175 14.39 -1.66 -11.25
N LEU A 176 13.09 -1.64 -10.94
CA LEU A 176 12.16 -2.74 -11.18
C LEU A 176 11.55 -2.61 -12.59
N ALA A 177 12.25 -1.91 -13.48
CA ALA A 177 11.87 -1.73 -14.88
C ALA A 177 12.09 -3.01 -15.69
#